data_ba5c7c0ee21269380add7a3c0fe4c195
#
_entry.id   ba5c7c0ee21269380add7a3c0fe4c195
#
_cell.length_a   1.000
_cell.length_b   1.000
_cell.length_c   1.000
_cell.angle_alpha   90.00
_cell.angle_beta   90.00
_cell.angle_gamma   90.00
#
_symmetry.space_group_name_H-M   'P 1'
#
loop_
_entity.id
_entity.type
_entity.pdbx_description
1 polymer ?
#
loop_
_entity_poly.entity_id
_entity_poly.type
_entity_poly.pdbx_seq_one_letter_code
_entity_poly.pdbx_strand_id
1 'polypeptide(L)'
;NYLVNQKEISVGKKNQGADTVSHQYYMVRAKDCYETLRRIVDCAPSMYAIIFTRTKNDAQDIAKHLQRDGIDCDALHGDLSQAQRDNVMNAFRAKRLKVLVATDVAARGLDVDCLTHVINYNLPEDVESYTHRSGRTGRAGKEGISIAIIHSKEKGKLRRIEGILKKKFEYKQVPVGEE
;
A
#
# COMPACT_ATOMS: atom_id res chain seq x y z
N ASN A 1 12.81 -36.13 -8.99
CA ASN A 1 13.92 -35.17 -8.81
C ASN A 1 13.74 -33.88 -9.60
N TYR A 2 13.30 -33.94 -10.87
CA TYR A 2 13.10 -32.77 -11.71
C TYR A 2 11.96 -31.85 -11.20
N LEU A 3 10.83 -32.42 -10.74
CA LEU A 3 9.69 -31.69 -10.22
C LEU A 3 9.99 -31.01 -8.87
N VAL A 4 10.82 -31.65 -8.03
CA VAL A 4 11.26 -31.08 -6.74
C VAL A 4 12.17 -29.86 -6.98
N ASN A 5 13.08 -29.94 -7.93
CA ASN A 5 13.96 -28.82 -8.28
C ASN A 5 13.19 -27.62 -8.86
N GLN A 6 12.18 -27.86 -9.70
CA GLN A 6 11.31 -26.80 -10.19
C GLN A 6 10.52 -26.12 -9.09
N LYS A 7 10.06 -26.88 -8.10
CA LYS A 7 9.32 -26.36 -6.96
C LYS A 7 10.21 -25.50 -6.06
N GLU A 8 11.45 -25.90 -5.84
CA GLU A 8 12.43 -25.13 -5.08
C GLU A 8 12.81 -23.83 -5.79
N ILE A 9 13.03 -23.83 -7.08
CA ILE A 9 13.32 -22.64 -7.90
C ILE A 9 12.14 -21.66 -7.86
N SER A 10 10.90 -22.15 -7.94
CA SER A 10 9.69 -21.33 -7.85
C SER A 10 9.52 -20.68 -6.48
N VAL A 11 9.80 -21.41 -5.40
CA VAL A 11 9.78 -20.89 -4.02
C VAL A 11 10.91 -19.88 -3.80
N GLY A 12 12.10 -20.13 -4.33
CA GLY A 12 13.22 -19.19 -4.26
C GLY A 12 12.95 -17.87 -4.98
N LYS A 13 12.31 -17.88 -6.13
CA LYS A 13 11.91 -16.66 -6.86
C LYS A 13 10.83 -15.88 -6.13
N LYS A 14 9.86 -16.55 -5.50
CA LYS A 14 8.85 -15.90 -4.67
C LYS A 14 9.47 -15.23 -3.45
N ASN A 15 10.43 -15.87 -2.81
CA ASN A 15 11.13 -15.33 -1.65
C ASN A 15 12.02 -14.15 -2.03
N GLN A 16 12.67 -14.17 -3.19
CA GLN A 16 13.47 -13.04 -3.67
C GLN A 16 12.62 -11.78 -3.90
N GLY A 17 11.40 -11.91 -4.43
CA GLY A 17 10.47 -10.80 -4.56
C GLY A 17 10.01 -10.24 -3.22
N ALA A 18 9.79 -11.10 -2.22
CA ALA A 18 9.39 -10.71 -0.87
C ALA A 18 10.51 -10.03 -0.08
N ASP A 19 11.78 -10.38 -0.34
CA ASP A 19 12.94 -9.83 0.37
C ASP A 19 13.30 -8.40 -0.05
N THR A 20 12.76 -7.91 -1.16
CA THR A 20 12.98 -6.53 -1.63
C THR A 20 12.01 -5.53 -1.03
N VAL A 21 11.06 -5.97 -0.21
CA VAL A 21 10.07 -5.09 0.43
C VAL A 21 10.43 -4.87 1.89
N SER A 22 10.58 -3.61 2.27
CA SER A 22 10.71 -3.19 3.66
C SER A 22 9.32 -2.97 4.25
N HIS A 23 9.01 -3.66 5.34
CA HIS A 23 7.72 -3.54 6.03
C HIS A 23 7.86 -2.60 7.23
N GLN A 24 7.04 -1.56 7.24
CA GLN A 24 7.08 -0.50 8.26
C GLN A 24 5.68 -0.26 8.82
N TYR A 25 5.60 0.21 10.05
CA TYR A 25 4.32 0.63 10.60
C TYR A 25 4.46 1.87 11.48
N TYR A 26 3.37 2.64 11.50
CA TYR A 26 3.16 3.79 12.37
C TYR A 26 2.00 3.47 13.29
N MET A 27 2.18 3.65 14.59
CA MET A 27 1.13 3.44 15.57
C MET A 27 0.66 4.79 16.10
N VAL A 28 -0.60 5.12 15.83
CA VAL A 28 -1.18 6.42 16.13
C VAL A 28 -2.59 6.24 16.66
N ARG A 29 -3.15 7.31 17.23
CA ARG A 29 -4.57 7.32 17.58
C ARG A 29 -5.43 7.37 16.33
N ALA A 30 -6.64 6.80 16.40
CA ALA A 30 -7.56 6.75 15.25
C ALA A 30 -7.79 8.14 14.62
N LYS A 31 -7.89 9.18 15.43
CA LYS A 31 -8.08 10.57 14.99
C LYS A 31 -6.88 11.15 14.24
N ASP A 32 -5.70 10.57 14.41
CA ASP A 32 -4.44 11.07 13.83
C ASP A 32 -4.02 10.28 12.57
N CYS A 33 -4.80 9.29 12.15
CA CYS A 33 -4.46 8.44 11.01
C CYS A 33 -4.31 9.24 9.71
N TYR A 34 -5.25 10.12 9.41
CA TYR A 34 -5.19 10.91 8.18
C TYR A 34 -3.99 11.87 8.18
N GLU A 35 -3.77 12.58 9.27
CA GLU A 35 -2.63 13.50 9.39
C GLU A 35 -1.29 12.76 9.24
N THR A 36 -1.21 11.55 9.81
CA THR A 36 -0.04 10.67 9.65
C THR A 36 0.17 10.32 8.17
N LEU A 37 -0.89 9.91 7.49
CA LEU A 37 -0.86 9.60 6.05
C LEU A 37 -0.36 10.80 5.24
N ARG A 38 -0.93 11.98 5.48
CA ARG A 38 -0.54 13.21 4.78
C ARG A 38 0.96 13.51 4.95
N ARG A 39 1.46 13.41 6.17
CA ARG A 39 2.87 13.64 6.48
C ARG A 39 3.79 12.63 5.81
N ILE A 40 3.40 11.35 5.79
CA ILE A 40 4.17 10.31 5.09
C ILE A 40 4.28 10.65 3.60
N VAL A 41 3.19 11.05 2.97
CA VAL A 41 3.16 11.41 1.55
C VAL A 41 3.98 12.68 1.29
N ASP A 42 3.84 13.70 2.12
CA ASP A 42 4.59 14.95 1.98
C ASP A 42 6.11 14.77 2.10
N CYS A 43 6.54 13.87 2.98
CA CYS A 43 7.96 13.60 3.21
C CYS A 43 8.64 12.76 2.11
N ALA A 44 7.89 12.29 1.13
CA ALA A 44 8.42 11.46 0.05
C ALA A 44 8.02 12.04 -1.31
N PRO A 45 8.72 13.10 -1.79
CA PRO A 45 8.38 13.78 -3.04
C PRO A 45 8.37 12.87 -4.27
N SER A 46 9.19 11.82 -4.27
CA SER A 46 9.27 10.85 -5.37
C SER A 46 8.34 9.66 -5.20
N MET A 47 7.43 9.69 -4.23
CA MET A 47 6.50 8.61 -4.00
C MET A 47 5.58 8.37 -5.20
N TYR A 48 5.43 7.11 -5.57
CA TYR A 48 4.44 6.63 -6.53
C TYR A 48 3.77 5.43 -5.87
N ALA A 49 2.53 5.60 -5.39
CA ALA A 49 1.96 4.68 -4.40
C ALA A 49 0.49 4.37 -4.62
N ILE A 50 0.07 3.23 -4.07
CA ILE A 50 -1.35 2.93 -3.82
C ILE A 50 -1.59 2.96 -2.32
N ILE A 51 -2.65 3.66 -1.91
CA ILE A 51 -3.18 3.63 -0.55
C ILE A 51 -4.39 2.71 -0.54
N PHE A 52 -4.35 1.67 0.29
CA PHE A 52 -5.44 0.73 0.44
C PHE A 52 -6.33 1.10 1.61
N THR A 53 -7.64 1.16 1.35
CA THR A 53 -8.68 1.41 2.35
C THR A 53 -9.64 0.23 2.41
N ARG A 54 -10.39 0.14 3.51
CA ARG A 54 -11.37 -0.92 3.71
C ARG A 54 -12.62 -0.74 2.84
N THR A 55 -13.13 0.48 2.76
CA THR A 55 -14.40 0.78 2.08
C THR A 55 -14.22 1.80 0.96
N LYS A 56 -15.16 1.77 0.00
CA LYS A 56 -15.21 2.77 -1.07
C LYS A 56 -15.40 4.19 -0.53
N ASN A 57 -16.19 4.36 0.54
CA ASN A 57 -16.40 5.67 1.17
C ASN A 57 -15.10 6.19 1.76
N ASP A 58 -14.33 5.37 2.44
CA ASP A 58 -13.01 5.75 2.95
C ASP A 58 -12.08 6.15 1.81
N ALA A 59 -12.08 5.40 0.70
CA ALA A 59 -11.26 5.73 -0.46
C ALA A 59 -11.61 7.10 -1.03
N GLN A 60 -12.90 7.39 -1.19
CA GLN A 60 -13.37 8.70 -1.67
C GLN A 60 -13.00 9.83 -0.72
N ASP A 61 -13.24 9.64 0.57
CA ASP A 61 -13.00 10.68 1.59
C ASP A 61 -11.50 11.00 1.69
N ILE A 62 -10.66 9.98 1.73
CA ILE A 62 -9.21 10.16 1.79
C ILE A 62 -8.69 10.86 0.53
N ALA A 63 -9.14 10.44 -0.65
CA ALA A 63 -8.75 11.09 -1.89
C ALA A 63 -9.14 12.57 -1.93
N LYS A 64 -10.35 12.92 -1.49
CA LYS A 64 -10.80 14.31 -1.38
C LYS A 64 -9.96 15.13 -0.41
N HIS A 65 -9.63 14.57 0.75
CA HIS A 65 -8.79 15.25 1.73
C HIS A 65 -7.37 15.49 1.19
N LEU A 66 -6.77 14.48 0.57
CA LEU A 66 -5.45 14.59 -0.03
C LEU A 66 -5.43 15.62 -1.18
N GLN A 67 -6.46 15.63 -2.03
CA GLN A 67 -6.59 16.63 -3.11
C GLN A 67 -6.69 18.04 -2.54
N ARG A 68 -7.47 18.21 -1.48
CA ARG A 68 -7.60 19.50 -0.77
C ARG A 68 -6.25 19.96 -0.19
N ASP A 69 -5.43 19.03 0.25
CA ASP A 69 -4.09 19.29 0.77
C ASP A 69 -3.02 19.40 -0.34
N GLY A 70 -3.43 19.43 -1.60
CA GLY A 70 -2.53 19.69 -2.74
C GLY A 70 -1.82 18.46 -3.29
N ILE A 71 -2.25 17.25 -2.94
CA ILE A 71 -1.65 16.01 -3.44
C ILE A 71 -2.39 15.54 -4.68
N ASP A 72 -1.64 15.25 -5.75
CA ASP A 72 -2.20 14.70 -6.98
C ASP A 72 -2.58 13.23 -6.77
N CYS A 73 -3.86 12.99 -6.56
CA CYS A 73 -4.41 11.66 -6.33
C CYS A 73 -5.84 11.53 -6.85
N ASP A 74 -6.30 10.31 -6.96
CA ASP A 74 -7.70 9.99 -7.21
C ASP A 74 -8.06 8.65 -6.57
N ALA A 75 -9.36 8.40 -6.44
CA ALA A 75 -9.89 7.17 -5.86
C ALA A 75 -10.30 6.19 -6.96
N LEU A 76 -10.07 4.90 -6.69
CA LEU A 76 -10.54 3.80 -7.52
C LEU A 76 -11.41 2.88 -6.67
N HIS A 77 -12.70 2.77 -7.01
CA HIS A 77 -13.68 1.98 -6.28
C HIS A 77 -14.82 1.50 -7.18
N GLY A 78 -15.69 0.64 -6.63
CA GLY A 78 -16.73 -0.07 -7.39
C GLY A 78 -17.84 0.78 -7.98
N ASP A 79 -18.04 2.01 -7.49
CA ASP A 79 -19.10 2.90 -8.00
C ASP A 79 -18.66 3.70 -9.23
N LEU A 80 -17.40 3.62 -9.62
CA LEU A 80 -16.93 4.26 -10.85
C LEU A 80 -17.42 3.47 -12.07
N SER A 81 -17.86 4.21 -13.11
CA SER A 81 -18.08 3.61 -14.42
C SER A 81 -16.77 3.12 -15.03
N GLN A 82 -16.84 2.24 -16.03
CA GLN A 82 -15.64 1.77 -16.72
C GLN A 82 -14.84 2.92 -17.32
N ALA A 83 -15.51 3.92 -17.90
CA ALA A 83 -14.87 5.11 -18.46
C ALA A 83 -14.14 5.92 -17.37
N GLN A 84 -14.75 6.09 -16.20
CA GLN A 84 -14.13 6.76 -15.06
C GLN A 84 -12.91 6.00 -14.55
N ARG A 85 -13.00 4.67 -14.43
CA ARG A 85 -11.87 3.81 -14.04
C ARG A 85 -10.72 3.95 -15.02
N ASP A 86 -10.99 3.90 -16.32
CA ASP A 86 -9.97 4.02 -17.35
C ASP A 86 -9.28 5.38 -17.30
N ASN A 87 -10.03 6.45 -17.07
CA ASN A 87 -9.48 7.81 -16.93
C ASN A 87 -8.53 7.91 -15.72
N VAL A 88 -8.94 7.40 -14.57
CA VAL A 88 -8.11 7.37 -13.35
C VAL A 88 -6.84 6.55 -13.59
N MET A 89 -6.97 5.36 -14.16
CA MET A 89 -5.84 4.48 -14.41
C MET A 89 -4.87 5.05 -15.44
N ASN A 90 -5.37 5.67 -16.50
CA ASN A 90 -4.53 6.32 -17.49
C ASN A 90 -3.73 7.47 -16.89
N ALA A 91 -4.37 8.29 -16.05
CA ALA A 91 -3.70 9.38 -15.34
C ALA A 91 -2.63 8.85 -14.37
N PHE A 92 -2.93 7.76 -13.65
CA PHE A 92 -1.98 7.14 -12.73
C PHE A 92 -0.78 6.53 -13.46
N ARG A 93 -1.01 5.76 -14.53
CA ARG A 93 0.07 5.16 -15.33
C ARG A 93 0.94 6.22 -16.02
N ALA A 94 0.35 7.34 -16.41
CA ALA A 94 1.09 8.48 -16.98
C ALA A 94 1.80 9.31 -15.91
N LYS A 95 1.71 8.92 -14.64
CA LYS A 95 2.30 9.62 -13.48
C LYS A 95 1.82 11.07 -13.31
N ARG A 96 0.63 11.37 -13.84
CA ARG A 96 -0.08 12.63 -13.52
C ARG A 96 -0.68 12.59 -12.12
N LEU A 97 -0.94 11.38 -11.60
CA LEU A 97 -1.30 11.16 -10.21
C LEU A 97 -0.11 10.53 -9.49
N LYS A 98 0.23 11.07 -8.33
CA LYS A 98 1.26 10.55 -7.45
C LYS A 98 0.78 9.33 -6.66
N VAL A 99 -0.50 9.34 -6.28
CA VAL A 99 -1.12 8.38 -5.39
C VAL A 99 -2.48 7.96 -5.94
N LEU A 100 -2.75 6.68 -5.85
CA LEU A 100 -4.05 6.09 -6.10
C LEU A 100 -4.62 5.60 -4.77
N VAL A 101 -5.87 5.96 -4.45
CA VAL A 101 -6.55 5.47 -3.24
C VAL A 101 -7.58 4.43 -3.67
N ALA A 102 -7.46 3.20 -3.20
CA ALA A 102 -8.27 2.09 -3.69
C ALA A 102 -8.68 1.11 -2.60
N THR A 103 -9.76 0.38 -2.85
CA THR A 103 -10.13 -0.81 -2.10
C THR A 103 -9.47 -2.04 -2.71
N ASP A 104 -9.39 -3.14 -1.96
CA ASP A 104 -8.82 -4.41 -2.47
C ASP A 104 -9.56 -4.89 -3.73
N VAL A 105 -10.89 -4.82 -3.72
CA VAL A 105 -11.72 -5.27 -4.85
C VAL A 105 -11.42 -4.45 -6.10
N ALA A 106 -11.33 -3.13 -5.97
CA ALA A 106 -11.05 -2.24 -7.09
C ALA A 106 -9.63 -2.41 -7.63
N ALA A 107 -8.67 -2.72 -6.76
CA ALA A 107 -7.28 -2.92 -7.13
C ALA A 107 -7.00 -4.31 -7.72
N ARG A 108 -7.95 -5.26 -7.59
CA ARG A 108 -7.77 -6.61 -8.10
C ARG A 108 -7.63 -6.58 -9.63
N GLY A 109 -6.60 -7.26 -10.13
CA GLY A 109 -6.34 -7.32 -11.57
C GLY A 109 -5.69 -6.08 -12.17
N LEU A 110 -5.36 -5.06 -11.38
CA LEU A 110 -4.61 -3.91 -11.87
C LEU A 110 -3.19 -4.32 -12.22
N ASP A 111 -2.80 -4.00 -13.43
CA ASP A 111 -1.42 -4.13 -13.89
C ASP A 111 -0.70 -2.80 -13.67
N VAL A 112 -0.20 -2.62 -12.45
CA VAL A 112 0.59 -1.45 -12.08
C VAL A 112 1.89 -1.92 -11.47
N ASP A 113 2.96 -1.66 -12.17
CA ASP A 113 4.32 -1.97 -11.75
C ASP A 113 5.06 -0.70 -11.32
N CYS A 114 6.21 -0.89 -10.70
CA CYS A 114 7.12 0.19 -10.32
C CYS A 114 6.58 1.13 -9.24
N LEU A 115 5.67 0.68 -8.39
CA LEU A 115 5.30 1.43 -7.21
C LEU A 115 6.47 1.51 -6.24
N THR A 116 6.70 2.70 -5.69
CA THR A 116 7.70 2.90 -4.64
C THR A 116 7.17 2.48 -3.28
N HIS A 117 5.89 2.70 -3.05
CA HIS A 117 5.24 2.44 -1.77
C HIS A 117 3.87 1.79 -1.97
N VAL A 118 3.51 0.95 -0.99
CA VAL A 118 2.14 0.53 -0.74
C VAL A 118 1.81 0.97 0.68
N ILE A 119 0.68 1.66 0.84
CA ILE A 119 0.26 2.16 2.16
C ILE A 119 -1.05 1.48 2.54
N ASN A 120 -1.04 0.80 3.68
CA ASN A 120 -2.24 0.21 4.26
C ASN A 120 -2.82 1.20 5.25
N TYR A 121 -3.79 2.00 4.81
CA TYR A 121 -4.51 2.92 5.70
C TYR A 121 -5.37 2.15 6.70
N ASN A 122 -5.87 0.99 6.27
CA ASN A 122 -6.47 -0.02 7.12
C ASN A 122 -5.73 -1.34 6.91
N LEU A 123 -5.31 -2.00 7.98
CA LEU A 123 -4.77 -3.35 7.87
C LEU A 123 -5.86 -4.30 7.34
N PRO A 124 -5.52 -5.18 6.39
CA PRO A 124 -6.47 -6.21 5.95
C PRO A 124 -6.70 -7.24 7.05
N GLU A 125 -7.83 -7.95 6.98
CA GLU A 125 -8.17 -8.99 7.97
C GLU A 125 -7.29 -10.24 7.83
N ASP A 126 -6.79 -10.52 6.65
CA ASP A 126 -6.02 -11.73 6.36
C ASP A 126 -4.64 -11.41 5.76
N VAL A 127 -3.71 -12.35 5.95
CA VAL A 127 -2.32 -12.20 5.50
C VAL A 127 -2.21 -12.27 3.98
N GLU A 128 -3.09 -13.03 3.32
CA GLU A 128 -3.09 -13.13 1.87
C GLU A 128 -3.36 -11.78 1.22
N SER A 129 -4.36 -11.05 1.71
CA SER A 129 -4.66 -9.69 1.26
C SER A 129 -3.47 -8.75 1.48
N TYR A 130 -2.84 -8.84 2.64
CA TYR A 130 -1.63 -8.05 2.92
C TYR A 130 -0.51 -8.35 1.91
N THR A 131 -0.27 -9.62 1.63
CA THR A 131 0.75 -10.06 0.67
C THR A 131 0.44 -9.56 -0.75
N HIS A 132 -0.83 -9.65 -1.17
CA HIS A 132 -1.26 -9.14 -2.46
C HIS A 132 -1.08 -7.62 -2.57
N ARG A 133 -1.37 -6.86 -1.50
CA ARG A 133 -1.15 -5.42 -1.46
C ARG A 133 0.34 -5.09 -1.57
N SER A 134 1.16 -5.65 -0.69
CA SER A 134 2.60 -5.36 -0.67
C SER A 134 3.33 -5.88 -1.91
N GLY A 135 2.81 -6.90 -2.58
CA GLY A 135 3.34 -7.39 -3.85
C GLY A 135 3.24 -6.42 -5.02
N ARG A 136 2.62 -5.25 -4.85
CA ARG A 136 2.57 -4.18 -5.86
C ARG A 136 3.81 -3.31 -5.88
N THR A 137 4.68 -3.46 -4.90
CA THR A 137 5.98 -2.78 -4.83
C THR A 137 7.11 -3.81 -4.72
N GLY A 138 8.35 -3.36 -4.85
CA GLY A 138 9.52 -4.24 -4.74
C GLY A 138 9.69 -5.21 -5.89
N ARG A 139 9.19 -4.88 -7.07
CA ARG A 139 9.26 -5.75 -8.25
C ARG A 139 10.50 -5.45 -9.10
N ALA A 140 10.90 -6.45 -9.90
CA ALA A 140 12.01 -6.36 -10.87
C ALA A 140 13.35 -5.97 -10.21
N GLY A 141 13.63 -6.50 -9.00
CA GLY A 141 14.86 -6.25 -8.26
C GLY A 141 14.95 -4.87 -7.62
N LYS A 142 13.91 -4.05 -7.71
CA LYS A 142 13.85 -2.75 -7.05
C LYS A 142 13.34 -2.89 -5.62
N GLU A 143 13.87 -2.06 -4.73
CA GLU A 143 13.40 -1.98 -3.37
C GLU A 143 12.02 -1.31 -3.31
N GLY A 144 11.16 -1.79 -2.42
CA GLY A 144 9.84 -1.23 -2.17
C GLY A 144 9.57 -1.09 -0.69
N ILE A 145 8.61 -0.24 -0.35
CA ILE A 145 8.22 0.01 1.04
C ILE A 145 6.73 -0.27 1.18
N SER A 146 6.38 -1.14 2.13
CA SER A 146 5.00 -1.39 2.54
C SER A 146 4.79 -0.80 3.93
N ILE A 147 3.85 0.14 4.03
CA ILE A 147 3.58 0.88 5.26
C ILE A 147 2.20 0.51 5.77
N ALA A 148 2.08 0.30 7.08
CA ALA A 148 0.81 0.16 7.76
C ALA A 148 0.62 1.30 8.77
N ILE A 149 -0.53 1.96 8.74
CA ILE A 149 -0.93 2.93 9.77
C ILE A 149 -1.93 2.23 10.68
N ILE A 150 -1.57 2.04 11.93
CA ILE A 150 -2.39 1.28 12.88
C ILE A 150 -2.67 2.07 14.15
N HIS A 151 -3.73 1.69 14.85
CA HIS A 151 -3.96 2.11 16.23
C HIS A 151 -3.69 0.93 17.18
N SER A 152 -3.67 1.20 18.50
CA SER A 152 -3.27 0.22 19.51
C SER A 152 -4.08 -1.08 19.48
N LYS A 153 -5.35 -1.01 19.10
CA LYS A 153 -6.22 -2.19 19.01
C LYS A 153 -5.84 -3.13 17.85
N GLU A 154 -5.10 -2.64 16.87
CA GLU A 154 -4.66 -3.43 15.71
C GLU A 154 -3.29 -4.09 15.91
N LYS A 155 -2.65 -3.87 17.04
CA LYS A 155 -1.33 -4.41 17.33
C LYS A 155 -1.29 -5.93 17.28
N GLY A 156 -2.35 -6.61 17.77
CA GLY A 156 -2.47 -8.07 17.66
C GLY A 156 -2.57 -8.56 16.22
N LYS A 157 -3.32 -7.84 15.38
CA LYS A 157 -3.43 -8.14 13.95
C LYS A 157 -2.07 -7.99 13.25
N LEU A 158 -1.33 -6.94 13.54
CA LEU A 158 0.01 -6.72 13.00
C LEU A 158 0.96 -7.86 13.37
N ARG A 159 0.98 -8.25 14.64
CA ARG A 159 1.83 -9.35 15.13
C ARG A 159 1.48 -10.68 14.47
N ARG A 160 0.21 -10.94 14.23
CA ARG A 160 -0.24 -12.13 13.50
C ARG A 160 0.31 -12.14 12.07
N ILE A 161 0.25 -11.02 11.38
CA ILE A 161 0.80 -10.87 10.03
C ILE A 161 2.31 -11.10 10.05
N GLU A 162 3.03 -10.47 10.96
CA GLU A 162 4.46 -10.67 11.16
C GLU A 162 4.82 -12.15 11.37
N GLY A 163 4.06 -12.83 12.23
CA GLY A 163 4.31 -14.22 12.56
C GLY A 163 4.12 -15.17 11.37
N ILE A 164 3.09 -14.95 10.56
CA ILE A 164 2.80 -15.78 9.39
C ILE A 164 3.79 -15.50 8.26
N LEU A 165 4.12 -14.24 8.02
CA LEU A 165 5.10 -13.85 7.00
C LEU A 165 6.55 -14.14 7.43
N LYS A 166 6.78 -14.38 8.73
CA LYS A 166 8.13 -14.50 9.31
C LYS A 166 8.99 -13.28 9.00
N LYS A 167 8.38 -12.10 9.03
CA LYS A 167 9.03 -10.81 8.81
C LYS A 167 8.64 -9.86 9.94
N LYS A 168 9.63 -9.17 10.48
CA LYS A 168 9.40 -8.16 11.51
C LYS A 168 9.17 -6.80 10.85
N PHE A 169 8.11 -6.11 11.26
CA PHE A 169 7.82 -4.76 10.77
C PHE A 169 8.60 -3.75 11.61
N GLU A 170 9.23 -2.82 10.93
CA GLU A 170 9.97 -1.73 11.57
C GLU A 170 9.01 -0.65 12.04
N TYR A 171 9.07 -0.33 13.33
CA TYR A 171 8.33 0.80 13.89
C TYR A 171 8.93 2.12 13.42
N LYS A 172 8.09 3.03 12.93
CA LYS A 172 8.47 4.37 12.52
C LYS A 172 7.71 5.42 13.33
N GLN A 173 8.38 6.51 13.64
CA GLN A 173 7.74 7.68 14.23
C GLN A 173 7.16 8.57 13.12
N VAL A 174 6.02 9.18 13.41
CA VAL A 174 5.37 10.10 12.47
C VAL A 174 6.33 11.25 12.17
N PRO A 175 6.56 11.57 10.87
CA PRO A 175 7.43 12.69 10.51
C PRO A 175 6.91 13.99 11.13
N VAL A 176 7.80 14.75 11.76
CA VAL A 176 7.48 16.08 12.28
C VAL A 176 7.60 17.05 11.11
N GLY A 177 6.56 17.85 10.87
CA GLY A 177 6.63 18.92 9.90
C GLY A 177 7.70 19.93 10.32
N GLU A 178 8.50 20.39 9.37
CA GLU A 178 9.30 21.58 9.60
C GLU A 178 8.34 22.75 9.85
N GLU A 179 8.49 23.41 11.01
CA GLU A 179 7.78 24.64 11.32
C GLU A 179 8.28 25.81 10.46
#